data_5a916730e1d4eb029c02c7356279a653
#
_entry.id   5a916730e1d4eb029c02c7356279a653
#
_cell.length_a   1.000
_cell.length_b   1.000
_cell.length_c   1.000
_cell.angle_alpha   90.00
_cell.angle_beta   90.00
_cell.angle_gamma   90.00
#
_symmetry.space_group_name_H-M   'P 1'
#
loop_
_entity.id
_entity.type
_entity.pdbx_description
1 polymer ?
#
loop_
_entity_poly.entity_id
_entity_poly.type
_entity_poly.pdbx_seq_one_letter_code
_entity_poly.pdbx_strand_id
1 'polypeptide(L)'
;VIDCAGADGGFGWVEGMKTSPVVTAVILERYAGLRDRGLLDVVSEQLGEDALDEYDEAVTAAVKYLDSVYFGDPDRPAWYGRISLWQYLEVRSMFAGVPFDKAAALKAAGVREYKAFKKHVKAFLVPKKGERWTDGAILNKVRMIRIIHTLLGSSYGESLASAWGLKLSSKLRKSMEVELASLKEYAVEHPSGGIYYPNAVLPFRGLLESEAYAHAMICDLFKDLSSDPDHGSGLADMADLIRLWIMLQKETQEWSSDPGFVEAMASVYDGSDAVKDTKVIVMSKRYVKPFDEIKSAGNGFKVDARYYREVAAEGSEPERVELKEGDVLSMGERVVAVYSVWSEENRSFVRLSVPRPACFRPEKQLSGWAGGWFRPLAYGIYAVSPYAYREVKADRTLYWIDVFPEEKSSIEETLFVTQEGCFSAPVAEIESLYAPHYRANDGFNGSV
;
A
#
# COMPACT_ATOMS: atom_id res chain seq x y z
N VAL A 1 -24.35 0.06 -12.80
CA VAL A 1 -23.27 -0.64 -13.52
C VAL A 1 -23.76 -1.09 -14.87
N ILE A 2 -24.91 -1.77 -14.95
CA ILE A 2 -25.50 -2.26 -16.22
C ILE A 2 -25.71 -1.12 -17.22
N ASP A 3 -26.17 0.04 -16.78
CA ASP A 3 -26.35 1.23 -17.63
C ASP A 3 -25.04 1.69 -18.32
N CYS A 4 -23.90 1.27 -17.79
CA CYS A 4 -22.58 1.53 -18.38
C CYS A 4 -22.13 0.46 -19.37
N ALA A 5 -22.97 -0.60 -19.62
CA ALA A 5 -22.66 -1.65 -20.59
C ALA A 5 -22.85 -1.12 -22.02
N GLY A 6 -21.87 -1.37 -22.86
CA GLY A 6 -21.91 -1.04 -24.28
C GLY A 6 -22.49 -2.19 -25.12
N ALA A 7 -22.93 -1.86 -26.32
CA ALA A 7 -23.47 -2.85 -27.27
C ALA A 7 -22.46 -3.95 -27.65
N ASP A 8 -21.16 -3.73 -27.42
CA ASP A 8 -20.08 -4.68 -27.65
C ASP A 8 -19.82 -5.61 -26.45
N GLY A 9 -20.60 -5.45 -25.38
CA GLY A 9 -20.50 -6.22 -24.14
C GLY A 9 -19.49 -5.71 -23.11
N GLY A 10 -18.67 -4.70 -23.44
CA GLY A 10 -17.77 -4.07 -22.47
C GLY A 10 -18.46 -3.03 -21.61
N PHE A 11 -17.79 -2.56 -20.56
CA PHE A 11 -18.26 -1.47 -19.69
C PHE A 11 -17.48 -0.19 -19.93
N GLY A 12 -18.18 0.94 -19.90
CA GLY A 12 -17.63 2.29 -19.87
C GLY A 12 -17.47 2.84 -18.46
N TRP A 13 -16.83 4.00 -18.30
CA TRP A 13 -16.70 4.69 -17.02
C TRP A 13 -18.02 5.28 -16.52
N VAL A 14 -18.84 5.73 -17.45
CA VAL A 14 -20.19 6.23 -17.23
C VAL A 14 -21.07 5.84 -18.40
N GLU A 15 -22.40 5.92 -18.22
CA GLU A 15 -23.40 5.67 -19.25
C GLU A 15 -23.09 6.44 -20.55
N GLY A 16 -23.19 5.76 -21.69
CA GLY A 16 -22.94 6.34 -23.03
C GLY A 16 -21.47 6.56 -23.40
N MET A 17 -20.52 6.30 -22.50
CA MET A 17 -19.10 6.33 -22.85
C MET A 17 -18.66 5.09 -23.61
N LYS A 18 -17.59 5.26 -24.41
CA LYS A 18 -16.93 4.12 -25.06
C LYS A 18 -16.45 3.12 -24.03
N THR A 19 -16.65 1.84 -24.31
CA THR A 19 -16.23 0.72 -23.48
C THR A 19 -14.71 0.69 -23.29
N SER A 20 -14.27 0.31 -22.09
CA SER A 20 -12.88 0.24 -21.68
C SER A 20 -12.54 -1.17 -21.19
N PRO A 21 -11.51 -1.83 -21.75
CA PRO A 21 -11.06 -3.13 -21.27
C PRO A 21 -10.63 -3.09 -19.79
N VAL A 22 -10.05 -1.97 -19.33
CA VAL A 22 -9.62 -1.82 -17.95
C VAL A 22 -10.82 -1.76 -17.00
N VAL A 23 -11.81 -0.92 -17.32
CA VAL A 23 -13.06 -0.83 -16.52
C VAL A 23 -13.78 -2.17 -16.50
N THR A 24 -13.90 -2.81 -17.66
CA THR A 24 -14.54 -4.12 -17.80
C THR A 24 -13.82 -5.17 -16.94
N ALA A 25 -12.49 -5.21 -16.97
CA ALA A 25 -11.71 -6.15 -16.15
C ALA A 25 -11.93 -5.92 -14.65
N VAL A 26 -11.96 -4.65 -14.21
CA VAL A 26 -12.22 -4.29 -12.80
C VAL A 26 -13.61 -4.72 -12.36
N ILE A 27 -14.64 -4.45 -13.17
CA ILE A 27 -16.02 -4.84 -12.85
C ILE A 27 -16.12 -6.35 -12.75
N LEU A 28 -15.53 -7.10 -13.69
CA LEU A 28 -15.52 -8.55 -13.66
C LEU A 28 -14.80 -9.09 -12.41
N GLU A 29 -13.66 -8.53 -12.04
CA GLU A 29 -12.92 -8.93 -10.83
C GLU A 29 -13.79 -8.71 -9.58
N ARG A 30 -14.48 -7.56 -9.46
CA ARG A 30 -15.39 -7.27 -8.36
C ARG A 30 -16.59 -8.21 -8.31
N TYR A 31 -17.19 -8.49 -9.47
CA TYR A 31 -18.28 -9.43 -9.54
C TYR A 31 -17.85 -10.85 -9.12
N ALA A 32 -16.69 -11.31 -9.58
CA ALA A 32 -16.14 -12.60 -9.12
C ALA A 32 -15.93 -12.61 -7.60
N GLY A 33 -15.39 -11.52 -7.03
CA GLY A 33 -15.22 -11.39 -5.60
C GLY A 33 -16.53 -11.46 -4.81
N LEU A 34 -17.62 -10.86 -5.29
CA LEU A 34 -18.93 -10.96 -4.68
C LEU A 34 -19.50 -12.38 -4.78
N ARG A 35 -19.37 -13.00 -5.96
CA ARG A 35 -19.81 -14.39 -6.18
C ARG A 35 -19.08 -15.36 -5.26
N ASP A 36 -17.77 -15.31 -5.22
CA ASP A 36 -16.93 -16.25 -4.48
C ASP A 36 -17.11 -16.12 -2.96
N ARG A 37 -17.62 -14.96 -2.50
CA ARG A 37 -18.00 -14.71 -1.10
C ARG A 37 -19.49 -15.02 -0.79
N GLY A 38 -20.26 -15.48 -1.77
CA GLY A 38 -21.69 -15.76 -1.59
C GLY A 38 -22.53 -14.50 -1.34
N LEU A 39 -22.09 -13.33 -1.78
CA LEU A 39 -22.79 -12.06 -1.57
C LEU A 39 -23.80 -11.74 -2.68
N LEU A 40 -23.83 -12.52 -3.75
CA LEU A 40 -24.81 -12.31 -4.84
C LEU A 40 -26.23 -12.58 -4.38
N ASP A 41 -26.45 -13.50 -3.43
CA ASP A 41 -27.77 -13.76 -2.85
C ASP A 41 -28.31 -12.50 -2.14
N VAL A 42 -27.45 -11.77 -1.42
CA VAL A 42 -27.83 -10.49 -0.78
C VAL A 42 -28.19 -9.43 -1.81
N VAL A 43 -27.48 -9.41 -2.95
CA VAL A 43 -27.80 -8.51 -4.06
C VAL A 43 -29.13 -8.87 -4.69
N SER A 44 -29.41 -10.17 -4.88
CA SER A 44 -30.68 -10.70 -5.41
C SER A 44 -31.85 -10.35 -4.48
N GLU A 45 -31.71 -10.49 -3.17
CA GLU A 45 -32.75 -10.10 -2.18
C GLU A 45 -33.08 -8.61 -2.23
N GLN A 46 -32.10 -7.76 -2.56
CA GLN A 46 -32.26 -6.31 -2.63
C GLN A 46 -32.82 -5.82 -3.97
N LEU A 47 -32.38 -6.42 -5.07
CA LEU A 47 -32.67 -5.97 -6.45
C LEU A 47 -33.69 -6.85 -7.19
N GLY A 48 -33.96 -8.05 -6.69
CA GLY A 48 -34.80 -9.06 -7.34
C GLY A 48 -34.02 -10.05 -8.20
N GLU A 49 -34.58 -11.24 -8.43
CA GLU A 49 -33.93 -12.31 -9.22
C GLU A 49 -33.72 -11.91 -10.69
N ASP A 50 -34.68 -11.20 -11.29
CA ASP A 50 -34.57 -10.72 -12.68
C ASP A 50 -33.36 -9.81 -12.88
N ALA A 51 -33.00 -9.00 -11.89
CA ALA A 51 -31.81 -8.16 -11.96
C ALA A 51 -30.52 -8.97 -11.92
N LEU A 52 -30.48 -10.08 -11.17
CA LEU A 52 -29.31 -10.94 -11.12
C LEU A 52 -29.07 -11.65 -12.44
N ASP A 53 -30.14 -12.13 -13.10
CA ASP A 53 -30.06 -12.74 -14.43
C ASP A 53 -29.52 -11.75 -15.47
N GLU A 54 -29.96 -10.49 -15.43
CA GLU A 54 -29.44 -9.42 -16.28
C GLU A 54 -27.95 -9.15 -16.04
N TYR A 55 -27.51 -9.19 -14.78
CA TYR A 55 -26.07 -9.08 -14.44
C TYR A 55 -25.26 -10.26 -14.96
N ASP A 56 -25.75 -11.49 -14.86
CA ASP A 56 -25.05 -12.68 -15.33
C ASP A 56 -24.91 -12.68 -16.85
N GLU A 57 -25.94 -12.22 -17.59
CA GLU A 57 -25.85 -12.02 -19.04
C GLU A 57 -24.83 -10.95 -19.40
N ALA A 58 -24.84 -9.80 -18.71
CA ALA A 58 -23.89 -8.71 -18.92
C ALA A 58 -22.45 -9.15 -18.61
N VAL A 59 -22.24 -9.91 -17.54
CA VAL A 59 -20.94 -10.48 -17.14
C VAL A 59 -20.44 -11.46 -18.22
N THR A 60 -21.31 -12.33 -18.71
CA THR A 60 -20.95 -13.27 -19.78
C THR A 60 -20.56 -12.53 -21.07
N ALA A 61 -21.27 -11.47 -21.43
CA ALA A 61 -20.94 -10.62 -22.58
C ALA A 61 -19.60 -9.90 -22.35
N ALA A 62 -19.35 -9.40 -21.13
CA ALA A 62 -18.12 -8.71 -20.77
C ALA A 62 -16.88 -9.61 -20.82
N VAL A 63 -16.99 -10.89 -20.44
CA VAL A 63 -15.90 -11.87 -20.59
C VAL A 63 -15.58 -12.10 -22.06
N LYS A 64 -16.60 -12.24 -22.91
CA LYS A 64 -16.41 -12.38 -24.37
C LYS A 64 -15.82 -11.12 -25.00
N TYR A 65 -16.25 -9.95 -24.52
CA TYR A 65 -15.65 -8.67 -24.91
C TYR A 65 -14.15 -8.62 -24.57
N LEU A 66 -13.73 -9.00 -23.34
CA LEU A 66 -12.31 -9.06 -23.00
C LEU A 66 -11.52 -9.99 -23.92
N ASP A 67 -12.05 -11.17 -24.22
CA ASP A 67 -11.43 -12.10 -25.16
C ASP A 67 -11.26 -11.45 -26.54
N SER A 68 -12.32 -10.79 -27.05
CA SER A 68 -12.31 -10.16 -28.37
C SER A 68 -11.30 -9.00 -28.45
N VAL A 69 -11.27 -8.16 -27.44
CA VAL A 69 -10.37 -6.99 -27.39
C VAL A 69 -8.92 -7.39 -27.17
N TYR A 70 -8.68 -8.39 -26.32
CA TYR A 70 -7.31 -8.86 -26.06
C TYR A 70 -6.67 -9.45 -27.32
N PHE A 71 -7.44 -10.15 -28.17
CA PHE A 71 -6.95 -10.77 -29.40
C PHE A 71 -7.19 -9.95 -30.66
N GLY A 72 -8.11 -9.02 -30.65
CA GLY A 72 -8.68 -8.43 -31.86
C GLY A 72 -8.17 -7.09 -32.32
N ASP A 73 -7.37 -6.37 -31.53
CA ASP A 73 -6.92 -5.02 -31.89
C ASP A 73 -5.41 -4.82 -31.68
N PRO A 74 -4.59 -5.19 -32.68
CA PRO A 74 -3.14 -5.00 -32.63
C PRO A 74 -2.72 -3.53 -32.67
N ASP A 75 -3.59 -2.63 -33.18
CA ASP A 75 -3.26 -1.22 -33.41
C ASP A 75 -3.71 -0.26 -32.30
N ARG A 76 -4.35 -0.77 -31.25
CA ARG A 76 -4.67 0.03 -30.07
C ARG A 76 -3.38 0.54 -29.42
N PRO A 77 -3.21 1.87 -29.26
CA PRO A 77 -2.05 2.41 -28.58
C PRO A 77 -1.92 1.81 -27.18
N ALA A 78 -0.70 1.41 -26.80
CA ALA A 78 -0.43 0.72 -25.53
C ALA A 78 -0.89 1.49 -24.28
N TRP A 79 -1.06 2.82 -24.39
CA TRP A 79 -1.51 3.70 -23.32
C TRP A 79 -3.03 3.87 -23.23
N TYR A 80 -3.79 3.39 -24.23
CA TYR A 80 -5.24 3.59 -24.28
C TYR A 80 -5.97 2.31 -23.90
N GLY A 81 -6.00 1.99 -22.59
CA GLY A 81 -6.91 0.99 -22.06
C GLY A 81 -6.59 -0.47 -22.44
N ARG A 82 -5.32 -0.81 -22.70
CA ARG A 82 -4.92 -2.22 -22.77
C ARG A 82 -4.79 -2.79 -21.37
N ILE A 83 -5.44 -3.92 -21.14
CA ILE A 83 -5.12 -4.76 -19.99
C ILE A 83 -3.81 -5.51 -20.25
N SER A 84 -3.02 -5.69 -19.21
CA SER A 84 -1.81 -6.50 -19.26
C SER A 84 -2.16 -7.99 -19.43
N LEU A 85 -1.19 -8.80 -19.87
CA LEU A 85 -1.35 -10.27 -19.90
C LEU A 85 -1.77 -10.81 -18.53
N TRP A 86 -1.21 -10.29 -17.45
CA TRP A 86 -1.56 -10.62 -16.08
C TRP A 86 -3.03 -10.42 -15.78
N GLN A 87 -3.49 -9.23 -15.97
CA GLN A 87 -4.86 -8.83 -15.67
C GLN A 87 -5.85 -9.64 -16.51
N TYR A 88 -5.51 -9.88 -17.79
CA TYR A 88 -6.31 -10.74 -18.65
C TYR A 88 -6.38 -12.17 -18.11
N LEU A 89 -5.24 -12.80 -17.79
CA LEU A 89 -5.21 -14.18 -17.32
C LEU A 89 -5.90 -14.33 -15.96
N GLU A 90 -5.69 -13.39 -15.04
CA GLU A 90 -6.30 -13.39 -13.72
C GLU A 90 -7.83 -13.31 -13.82
N VAL A 91 -8.34 -12.25 -14.45
CA VAL A 91 -9.78 -12.05 -14.58
C VAL A 91 -10.42 -13.18 -15.38
N ARG A 92 -9.80 -13.58 -16.52
CA ARG A 92 -10.36 -14.63 -17.36
C ARG A 92 -10.41 -15.99 -16.68
N SER A 93 -9.45 -16.31 -15.80
CA SER A 93 -9.47 -17.55 -15.02
C SER A 93 -10.64 -17.63 -14.05
N MET A 94 -11.05 -16.50 -13.45
CA MET A 94 -12.21 -16.41 -12.54
C MET A 94 -13.52 -16.79 -13.24
N PHE A 95 -13.56 -16.68 -14.56
CA PHE A 95 -14.71 -17.01 -15.42
C PHE A 95 -14.42 -18.19 -16.35
N ALA A 96 -13.71 -19.20 -15.87
CA ALA A 96 -13.39 -20.40 -16.66
C ALA A 96 -14.64 -21.12 -17.21
N GLY A 97 -15.79 -21.00 -16.51
CA GLY A 97 -17.08 -21.54 -16.93
C GLY A 97 -17.66 -20.91 -18.21
N VAL A 98 -17.26 -19.68 -18.54
CA VAL A 98 -17.63 -19.05 -19.82
C VAL A 98 -16.75 -19.64 -20.93
N PRO A 99 -17.34 -20.28 -21.98
CA PRO A 99 -16.56 -20.92 -23.02
C PRO A 99 -15.61 -19.97 -23.74
N PHE A 100 -14.37 -20.39 -23.92
CA PHE A 100 -13.38 -19.64 -24.70
C PHE A 100 -13.47 -19.99 -26.16
N ASP A 101 -13.82 -19.02 -27.01
CA ASP A 101 -13.89 -19.21 -28.47
C ASP A 101 -12.48 -19.10 -29.09
N LYS A 102 -11.80 -20.24 -29.12
CA LYS A 102 -10.48 -20.34 -29.74
C LYS A 102 -10.51 -20.03 -31.26
N ALA A 103 -11.59 -20.29 -31.95
CA ALA A 103 -11.69 -20.05 -33.40
C ALA A 103 -11.79 -18.53 -33.65
N ALA A 104 -12.61 -17.83 -32.86
CA ALA A 104 -12.71 -16.38 -32.91
C ALA A 104 -11.37 -15.71 -32.53
N ALA A 105 -10.72 -16.16 -31.47
CA ALA A 105 -9.41 -15.63 -31.05
C ALA A 105 -8.32 -15.82 -32.12
N LEU A 106 -8.28 -17.00 -32.76
CA LEU A 106 -7.37 -17.27 -33.88
C LEU A 106 -7.67 -16.41 -35.10
N LYS A 107 -8.96 -16.19 -35.41
CA LYS A 107 -9.39 -15.35 -36.54
C LYS A 107 -9.01 -13.88 -36.30
N ALA A 108 -9.19 -13.42 -35.08
CA ALA A 108 -8.90 -12.02 -34.69
C ALA A 108 -7.39 -11.72 -34.62
N ALA A 109 -6.63 -12.51 -33.86
CA ALA A 109 -5.19 -12.29 -33.67
C ALA A 109 -4.32 -12.82 -34.83
N GLY A 110 -4.80 -13.81 -35.56
CA GLY A 110 -3.97 -14.57 -36.50
C GLY A 110 -3.12 -15.65 -35.80
N VAL A 111 -2.70 -16.64 -36.61
CA VAL A 111 -1.98 -17.84 -36.11
C VAL A 111 -0.67 -17.49 -35.42
N ARG A 112 0.06 -16.50 -35.94
CA ARG A 112 1.37 -16.07 -35.42
C ARG A 112 1.22 -15.48 -34.02
N GLU A 113 0.32 -14.50 -33.84
CA GLU A 113 0.11 -13.79 -32.59
C GLU A 113 -0.51 -14.69 -31.52
N TYR A 114 -1.46 -15.55 -31.90
CA TYR A 114 -2.01 -16.55 -30.99
C TYR A 114 -0.94 -17.56 -30.51
N LYS A 115 0.02 -17.92 -31.38
CA LYS A 115 1.16 -18.77 -31.02
C LYS A 115 2.10 -18.02 -30.06
N ALA A 116 2.34 -16.73 -30.30
CA ALA A 116 3.11 -15.87 -29.40
C ALA A 116 2.45 -15.74 -28.02
N PHE A 117 1.15 -15.50 -27.98
CA PHE A 117 0.35 -15.49 -26.73
C PHE A 117 0.58 -16.77 -25.93
N LYS A 118 0.40 -17.96 -26.51
CA LYS A 118 0.64 -19.23 -25.79
C LYS A 118 2.06 -19.36 -25.26
N LYS A 119 3.04 -18.86 -26.02
CA LYS A 119 4.44 -18.85 -25.57
C LYS A 119 4.63 -17.93 -24.36
N HIS A 120 3.98 -16.75 -24.37
CA HIS A 120 4.02 -15.80 -23.26
C HIS A 120 3.33 -16.34 -22.01
N VAL A 121 2.13 -16.91 -22.15
CA VAL A 121 1.43 -17.58 -21.03
C VAL A 121 2.31 -18.66 -20.40
N LYS A 122 2.93 -19.49 -21.23
CA LYS A 122 3.81 -20.54 -20.73
C LYS A 122 5.06 -19.99 -20.06
N ALA A 123 5.69 -18.96 -20.63
CA ALA A 123 6.88 -18.32 -20.04
C ALA A 123 6.58 -17.67 -18.69
N PHE A 124 5.33 -17.27 -18.52
CA PHE A 124 4.85 -16.52 -17.37
C PHE A 124 4.39 -17.43 -16.22
N LEU A 125 3.63 -18.49 -16.51
CA LEU A 125 3.06 -19.37 -15.49
C LEU A 125 3.92 -20.62 -15.21
N VAL A 126 4.89 -20.93 -16.07
CA VAL A 126 5.71 -22.14 -15.91
C VAL A 126 7.18 -21.72 -15.72
N PRO A 127 7.73 -21.81 -14.52
CA PRO A 127 9.12 -21.47 -14.26
C PRO A 127 10.04 -22.40 -15.07
N LYS A 128 11.13 -21.87 -15.59
CA LYS A 128 12.16 -22.67 -16.23
C LYS A 128 12.88 -23.54 -15.19
N LYS A 129 13.63 -24.52 -15.68
CA LYS A 129 14.35 -25.42 -14.78
C LYS A 129 15.39 -24.61 -13.97
N GLY A 130 15.25 -24.59 -12.66
CA GLY A 130 16.13 -23.84 -11.75
C GLY A 130 15.74 -22.38 -11.50
N GLU A 131 14.70 -21.87 -12.20
CA GLU A 131 14.14 -20.54 -11.93
C GLU A 131 12.94 -20.67 -10.97
N ARG A 132 12.81 -19.68 -10.10
CA ARG A 132 11.63 -19.50 -9.23
C ARG A 132 10.87 -18.26 -9.70
N TRP A 133 9.62 -18.12 -9.28
CA TRP A 133 8.83 -16.89 -9.48
C TRP A 133 9.31 -15.78 -8.52
N THR A 134 10.62 -15.52 -8.48
CA THR A 134 11.25 -14.66 -7.48
C THR A 134 11.36 -13.21 -7.90
N ASP A 135 11.26 -12.93 -9.19
CA ASP A 135 11.50 -11.59 -9.71
C ASP A 135 10.20 -10.80 -9.78
N GLY A 136 9.94 -9.98 -8.79
CA GLY A 136 8.80 -9.10 -8.77
C GLY A 136 8.13 -8.97 -7.40
N ALA A 137 7.06 -8.18 -7.35
CA ALA A 137 6.27 -8.00 -6.15
C ALA A 137 5.61 -9.33 -5.72
N ILE A 138 5.40 -9.47 -4.42
CA ILE A 138 4.70 -10.62 -3.82
C ILE A 138 3.30 -10.80 -4.44
N LEU A 139 2.60 -9.71 -4.73
CA LEU A 139 1.31 -9.72 -5.40
C LEU A 139 1.33 -10.52 -6.73
N ASN A 140 2.42 -10.46 -7.48
CA ASN A 140 2.54 -11.23 -8.72
C ASN A 140 2.59 -12.74 -8.46
N LYS A 141 3.24 -13.18 -7.37
CA LYS A 141 3.22 -14.60 -6.95
C LYS A 141 1.81 -15.05 -6.57
N VAL A 142 1.11 -14.21 -5.81
CA VAL A 142 -0.28 -14.45 -5.40
C VAL A 142 -1.16 -14.67 -6.61
N ARG A 143 -1.08 -13.80 -7.60
CA ARG A 143 -1.80 -13.91 -8.88
C ARG A 143 -1.50 -15.22 -9.61
N MET A 144 -0.22 -15.59 -9.71
CA MET A 144 0.18 -16.86 -10.35
C MET A 144 -0.45 -18.06 -9.65
N ILE A 145 -0.35 -18.10 -8.33
CA ILE A 145 -0.90 -19.21 -7.55
C ILE A 145 -2.41 -19.26 -7.73
N ARG A 146 -3.12 -18.14 -7.65
CA ARG A 146 -4.58 -18.09 -7.88
C ARG A 146 -4.98 -18.57 -9.27
N ILE A 147 -4.33 -18.08 -10.32
CA ILE A 147 -4.61 -18.51 -11.68
C ILE A 147 -4.44 -20.02 -11.81
N ILE A 148 -3.32 -20.58 -11.35
CA ILE A 148 -3.04 -22.00 -11.46
C ILE A 148 -4.03 -22.81 -10.62
N HIS A 149 -4.32 -22.39 -9.39
CA HIS A 149 -5.29 -23.03 -8.51
C HIS A 149 -6.69 -23.08 -9.16
N THR A 150 -7.17 -21.95 -9.66
CA THR A 150 -8.48 -21.85 -10.34
C THR A 150 -8.55 -22.75 -11.58
N LEU A 151 -7.46 -22.79 -12.37
CA LEU A 151 -7.40 -23.66 -13.54
C LEU A 151 -7.38 -25.15 -13.19
N LEU A 152 -6.81 -25.52 -12.05
CA LEU A 152 -6.78 -26.91 -11.54
C LEU A 152 -8.10 -27.34 -10.91
N GLY A 153 -8.92 -26.38 -10.46
CA GLY A 153 -10.13 -26.64 -9.66
C GLY A 153 -11.33 -27.18 -10.42
N SER A 154 -11.31 -27.16 -11.78
CA SER A 154 -12.48 -27.58 -12.56
C SER A 154 -12.11 -28.05 -13.99
N SER A 155 -13.00 -28.85 -14.61
CA SER A 155 -12.88 -29.25 -16.02
C SER A 155 -12.94 -28.04 -16.97
N TYR A 156 -13.64 -26.99 -16.61
CA TYR A 156 -13.64 -25.72 -17.36
C TYR A 156 -12.27 -25.04 -17.31
N GLY A 157 -11.61 -25.05 -16.14
CA GLY A 157 -10.25 -24.54 -15.97
C GLY A 157 -9.25 -25.34 -16.80
N GLU A 158 -9.35 -26.67 -16.84
CA GLU A 158 -8.52 -27.52 -17.72
C GLU A 158 -8.72 -27.21 -19.20
N SER A 159 -9.96 -27.01 -19.63
CA SER A 159 -10.30 -26.64 -21.01
C SER A 159 -9.67 -25.27 -21.37
N LEU A 160 -9.81 -24.27 -20.50
CA LEU A 160 -9.24 -22.94 -20.69
C LEU A 160 -7.70 -22.99 -20.74
N ALA A 161 -7.07 -23.71 -19.82
CA ALA A 161 -5.63 -23.92 -19.80
C ALA A 161 -5.12 -24.56 -21.10
N SER A 162 -5.83 -25.56 -21.60
CA SER A 162 -5.52 -26.20 -22.89
C SER A 162 -5.61 -25.22 -24.07
N ALA A 163 -6.63 -24.36 -24.08
CA ALA A 163 -6.77 -23.31 -25.09
C ALA A 163 -5.61 -22.33 -25.03
N TRP A 164 -5.14 -21.96 -23.86
CA TRP A 164 -3.97 -21.11 -23.63
C TRP A 164 -2.63 -21.81 -23.90
N GLY A 165 -2.65 -23.11 -24.24
CA GLY A 165 -1.45 -23.92 -24.48
C GLY A 165 -0.67 -24.26 -23.22
N LEU A 166 -1.30 -24.14 -22.04
CA LEU A 166 -0.77 -24.53 -20.76
C LEU A 166 -1.11 -26.00 -20.46
N LYS A 167 -0.12 -26.77 -20.05
CA LYS A 167 -0.33 -28.14 -19.57
C LYS A 167 -0.32 -28.14 -18.04
N LEU A 168 -1.47 -28.44 -17.44
CA LEU A 168 -1.62 -28.61 -15.99
C LEU A 168 -0.96 -29.93 -15.56
N SER A 169 0.35 -29.87 -15.35
CA SER A 169 1.16 -31.05 -14.99
C SER A 169 1.42 -31.07 -13.48
N SER A 170 1.75 -32.27 -12.95
CA SER A 170 2.20 -32.42 -11.57
C SER A 170 3.41 -31.54 -11.24
N LYS A 171 4.28 -31.26 -12.22
CA LYS A 171 5.40 -30.35 -12.06
C LYS A 171 4.93 -28.91 -11.83
N LEU A 172 3.91 -28.45 -12.56
CA LEU A 172 3.35 -27.10 -12.38
C LEU A 172 2.70 -26.97 -11.01
N ARG A 173 1.92 -27.98 -10.58
CA ARG A 173 1.33 -28.07 -9.25
C ARG A 173 2.42 -27.96 -8.17
N LYS A 174 3.48 -28.78 -8.27
CA LYS A 174 4.60 -28.74 -7.35
C LYS A 174 5.31 -27.38 -7.32
N SER A 175 5.42 -26.69 -8.44
CA SER A 175 5.98 -25.32 -8.48
C SER A 175 5.08 -24.34 -7.73
N MET A 176 3.77 -24.43 -7.87
CA MET A 176 2.81 -23.63 -7.10
C MET A 176 2.93 -23.87 -5.59
N GLU A 177 3.03 -25.14 -5.19
CA GLU A 177 3.19 -25.54 -3.77
C GLU A 177 4.47 -24.95 -3.15
N VAL A 178 5.57 -24.98 -3.90
CA VAL A 178 6.85 -24.38 -3.45
C VAL A 178 6.72 -22.86 -3.27
N GLU A 179 6.02 -22.17 -4.16
CA GLU A 179 5.83 -20.72 -4.03
C GLU A 179 4.82 -20.37 -2.94
N LEU A 180 3.81 -21.22 -2.69
CA LEU A 180 2.91 -21.07 -1.55
C LEU A 180 3.66 -21.23 -0.22
N ALA A 181 4.52 -22.23 -0.10
CA ALA A 181 5.38 -22.40 1.06
C ALA A 181 6.30 -21.18 1.27
N SER A 182 6.85 -20.64 0.17
CA SER A 182 7.65 -19.42 0.22
C SER A 182 6.85 -18.20 0.68
N LEU A 183 5.57 -18.06 0.31
CA LEU A 183 4.74 -16.97 0.81
C LEU A 183 4.56 -17.05 2.34
N LYS A 184 4.43 -18.23 2.91
CA LYS A 184 4.36 -18.39 4.38
C LYS A 184 5.61 -17.88 5.08
N GLU A 185 6.79 -18.05 4.47
CA GLU A 185 8.08 -17.63 5.03
C GLU A 185 8.34 -16.13 4.92
N TYR A 186 7.70 -15.44 3.96
CA TYR A 186 7.86 -13.99 3.77
C TYR A 186 7.00 -13.13 4.69
N ALA A 187 6.06 -13.74 5.41
CA ALA A 187 5.24 -13.02 6.37
C ALA A 187 6.08 -12.46 7.52
N VAL A 188 5.87 -11.23 7.87
CA VAL A 188 6.55 -10.53 8.97
C VAL A 188 5.52 -10.19 10.04
N GLU A 189 5.84 -10.47 11.30
CA GLU A 189 5.00 -10.07 12.42
C GLU A 189 5.08 -8.56 12.63
N HIS A 190 3.92 -7.93 12.74
CA HIS A 190 3.83 -6.50 13.05
C HIS A 190 3.84 -6.28 14.56
N PRO A 191 4.54 -5.26 15.09
CA PRO A 191 4.63 -5.00 16.55
C PRO A 191 3.28 -4.78 17.24
N SER A 192 2.28 -4.28 16.52
CA SER A 192 0.91 -4.08 17.04
C SER A 192 0.01 -5.30 16.91
N GLY A 193 0.51 -6.40 16.39
CA GLY A 193 -0.20 -7.63 16.09
C GLY A 193 -0.51 -7.81 14.61
N GLY A 194 -0.84 -9.04 14.23
CA GLY A 194 -1.04 -9.42 12.84
C GLY A 194 0.26 -9.68 12.10
N ILE A 195 0.14 -10.04 10.82
CA ILE A 195 1.26 -10.24 9.91
C ILE A 195 1.07 -9.42 8.64
N TYR A 196 2.20 -9.00 8.04
CA TYR A 196 2.20 -8.26 6.80
C TYR A 196 3.35 -8.71 5.88
N TYR A 197 3.32 -8.21 4.66
CA TYR A 197 4.30 -8.53 3.63
C TYR A 197 5.01 -7.25 3.17
N PRO A 198 6.28 -7.05 3.56
CA PRO A 198 7.09 -5.97 3.02
C PRO A 198 7.21 -6.12 1.49
N ASN A 199 7.17 -5.01 0.76
CA ASN A 199 7.26 -5.01 -0.71
C ASN A 199 6.16 -5.84 -1.40
N ALA A 200 4.95 -5.84 -0.83
CA ALA A 200 3.80 -6.53 -1.42
C ALA A 200 3.50 -6.07 -2.85
N VAL A 201 3.74 -4.79 -3.15
CA VAL A 201 3.58 -4.16 -4.47
C VAL A 201 4.86 -3.49 -4.96
N LEU A 202 4.99 -3.31 -6.28
CA LEU A 202 6.11 -2.55 -6.86
C LEU A 202 5.94 -1.03 -6.65
N PRO A 203 7.03 -0.24 -6.65
CA PRO A 203 6.97 1.22 -6.52
C PRO A 203 6.10 1.90 -7.58
N PHE A 204 6.11 1.40 -8.82
CA PHE A 204 5.24 1.86 -9.90
C PHE A 204 4.02 0.96 -9.97
N ARG A 205 2.93 1.41 -9.39
CA ARG A 205 1.69 0.67 -9.19
C ARG A 205 0.77 0.82 -10.40
N GLY A 206 0.06 -0.27 -10.71
CA GLY A 206 -1.15 -0.19 -11.54
C GLY A 206 -2.28 0.55 -10.79
N LEU A 207 -3.35 0.89 -11.51
CA LEU A 207 -4.50 1.63 -10.96
C LEU A 207 -5.11 0.97 -9.72
N LEU A 208 -5.09 -0.36 -9.65
CA LEU A 208 -5.70 -1.15 -8.57
C LEU A 208 -4.70 -1.55 -7.48
N GLU A 209 -3.40 -1.51 -7.78
CA GLU A 209 -2.38 -2.06 -6.90
C GLU A 209 -2.06 -1.11 -5.76
N SER A 210 -2.38 -1.52 -4.56
CA SER A 210 -2.00 -0.87 -3.32
C SER A 210 -1.58 -1.93 -2.30
N GLU A 211 -0.97 -1.51 -1.23
CA GLU A 211 -0.53 -2.41 -0.16
C GLU A 211 -1.74 -3.12 0.48
N ALA A 212 -2.81 -2.39 0.77
CA ALA A 212 -4.05 -2.96 1.30
C ALA A 212 -4.69 -3.94 0.31
N TYR A 213 -4.73 -3.61 -0.99
CA TYR A 213 -5.19 -4.52 -2.03
C TYR A 213 -4.38 -5.82 -2.07
N ALA A 214 -3.04 -5.72 -2.03
CA ALA A 214 -2.18 -6.90 -2.08
C ALA A 214 -2.39 -7.81 -0.86
N HIS A 215 -2.54 -7.23 0.34
CA HIS A 215 -2.79 -8.01 1.54
C HIS A 215 -4.17 -8.67 1.54
N ALA A 216 -5.21 -7.98 1.03
CA ALA A 216 -6.52 -8.57 0.82
C ALA A 216 -6.44 -9.80 -0.12
N MET A 217 -5.72 -9.67 -1.24
CA MET A 217 -5.53 -10.75 -2.20
C MET A 217 -4.76 -11.95 -1.62
N ILE A 218 -3.78 -11.71 -0.74
CA ILE A 218 -3.06 -12.77 -0.02
C ILE A 218 -4.00 -13.45 0.98
N CYS A 219 -4.77 -12.67 1.73
CA CYS A 219 -5.76 -13.16 2.68
C CYS A 219 -6.77 -14.10 2.01
N ASP A 220 -7.35 -13.67 0.89
CA ASP A 220 -8.31 -14.46 0.12
C ASP A 220 -7.67 -15.74 -0.42
N LEU A 221 -6.45 -15.66 -0.96
CA LEU A 221 -5.72 -16.85 -1.41
C LEU A 221 -5.51 -17.86 -0.27
N PHE A 222 -5.11 -17.40 0.91
CA PHE A 222 -4.89 -18.28 2.05
C PHE A 222 -6.19 -18.91 2.54
N LYS A 223 -7.29 -18.15 2.53
CA LYS A 223 -8.61 -18.67 2.85
C LYS A 223 -9.04 -19.75 1.85
N ASP A 224 -8.95 -19.47 0.54
CA ASP A 224 -9.34 -20.42 -0.50
C ASP A 224 -8.56 -21.74 -0.41
N LEU A 225 -7.27 -21.66 -0.05
CA LEU A 225 -6.39 -22.81 0.08
C LEU A 225 -6.43 -23.45 1.46
N SER A 226 -7.08 -22.86 2.46
CA SER A 226 -7.10 -23.36 3.84
C SER A 226 -7.73 -24.75 3.98
N SER A 227 -8.64 -25.09 3.08
CA SER A 227 -9.30 -26.41 3.03
C SER A 227 -8.49 -27.48 2.30
N ASP A 228 -7.34 -27.14 1.71
CA ASP A 228 -6.47 -28.12 1.04
C ASP A 228 -5.82 -29.03 2.10
N PRO A 229 -6.05 -30.37 2.03
CA PRO A 229 -5.55 -31.29 3.06
C PRO A 229 -4.03 -31.38 3.13
N ASP A 230 -3.34 -31.10 2.03
CA ASP A 230 -1.88 -31.25 1.93
C ASP A 230 -1.14 -29.94 2.28
N HIS A 231 -1.73 -28.77 1.98
CA HIS A 231 -1.04 -27.46 2.03
C HIS A 231 -1.79 -26.40 2.84
N GLY A 232 -3.03 -26.67 3.24
CA GLY A 232 -3.91 -25.69 3.93
C GLY A 232 -3.58 -25.45 5.40
N SER A 233 -2.77 -26.30 6.02
CA SER A 233 -2.45 -26.17 7.44
C SER A 233 -1.87 -24.80 7.79
N GLY A 234 -2.50 -24.12 8.76
CA GLY A 234 -2.11 -22.80 9.25
C GLY A 234 -2.45 -21.64 8.34
N LEU A 235 -3.04 -21.86 7.14
CA LEU A 235 -3.39 -20.77 6.24
C LEU A 235 -4.58 -19.95 6.72
N ALA A 236 -5.54 -20.58 7.39
CA ALA A 236 -6.67 -19.87 8.00
C ALA A 236 -6.18 -18.89 9.07
N ASP A 237 -5.32 -19.36 9.97
CA ASP A 237 -4.75 -18.51 11.03
C ASP A 237 -3.93 -17.36 10.44
N MET A 238 -3.15 -17.61 9.39
CA MET A 238 -2.41 -16.56 8.70
C MET A 238 -3.34 -15.55 8.02
N ALA A 239 -4.44 -16.00 7.42
CA ALA A 239 -5.44 -15.11 6.86
C ALA A 239 -6.05 -14.19 7.92
N ASP A 240 -6.35 -14.71 9.11
CA ASP A 240 -6.87 -13.93 10.23
C ASP A 240 -5.85 -12.91 10.76
N LEU A 241 -4.57 -13.28 10.81
CA LEU A 241 -3.50 -12.34 11.19
C LEU A 241 -3.30 -11.23 10.14
N ILE A 242 -3.48 -11.52 8.85
CA ILE A 242 -3.46 -10.50 7.79
C ILE A 242 -4.67 -9.57 7.93
N ARG A 243 -5.87 -10.10 8.22
CA ARG A 243 -7.07 -9.28 8.49
C ARG A 243 -6.85 -8.34 9.66
N LEU A 244 -6.24 -8.85 10.74
CA LEU A 244 -5.88 -8.01 11.88
C LEU A 244 -4.97 -6.86 11.47
N TRP A 245 -3.93 -7.13 10.67
CA TRP A 245 -3.05 -6.09 10.15
C TRP A 245 -3.81 -5.08 9.28
N ILE A 246 -4.69 -5.54 8.36
CA ILE A 246 -5.53 -4.67 7.53
C ILE A 246 -6.40 -3.75 8.40
N MET A 247 -6.99 -4.27 9.47
CA MET A 247 -7.80 -3.49 10.40
C MET A 247 -6.97 -2.41 11.12
N LEU A 248 -5.73 -2.73 11.50
CA LEU A 248 -4.82 -1.78 12.13
C LEU A 248 -4.43 -0.62 11.19
N GLN A 249 -4.36 -0.86 9.87
CA GLN A 249 -4.12 0.20 8.90
C GLN A 249 -5.24 1.27 8.88
N LYS A 250 -6.44 0.92 9.30
CA LYS A 250 -7.55 1.88 9.43
C LYS A 250 -7.27 2.97 10.47
N GLU A 251 -6.37 2.75 11.40
CA GLU A 251 -6.02 3.74 12.41
C GLU A 251 -5.43 5.02 11.80
N THR A 252 -4.82 4.95 10.60
CA THR A 252 -4.35 6.12 9.85
C THR A 252 -5.47 6.87 9.15
N GLN A 253 -6.66 6.27 9.03
CA GLN A 253 -7.88 6.77 8.37
C GLN A 253 -7.74 7.11 6.88
N GLU A 254 -6.59 6.91 6.29
CA GLU A 254 -6.38 7.10 4.86
C GLU A 254 -5.92 5.79 4.21
N TRP A 255 -6.56 5.47 3.08
CA TRP A 255 -6.23 4.32 2.26
C TRP A 255 -5.51 4.79 1.00
N SER A 256 -4.47 4.11 0.61
CA SER A 256 -3.66 4.48 -0.56
C SER A 256 -4.44 4.44 -1.89
N SER A 257 -5.60 3.80 -1.90
CA SER A 257 -6.51 3.79 -3.05
C SER A 257 -7.90 3.30 -2.66
N ASP A 258 -8.95 3.79 -3.33
CA ASP A 258 -10.32 3.31 -3.15
C ASP A 258 -10.50 1.83 -3.49
N PRO A 259 -9.92 1.30 -4.59
CA PRO A 259 -9.96 -0.14 -4.85
C PRO A 259 -9.32 -0.97 -3.74
N GLY A 260 -8.19 -0.51 -3.20
CA GLY A 260 -7.52 -1.16 -2.07
C GLY A 260 -8.39 -1.17 -0.82
N PHE A 261 -9.09 -0.07 -0.54
CA PHE A 261 -10.06 0.00 0.55
C PHE A 261 -11.19 -1.01 0.38
N VAL A 262 -11.81 -1.06 -0.79
CA VAL A 262 -12.93 -1.98 -1.06
C VAL A 262 -12.53 -3.44 -0.87
N GLU A 263 -11.38 -3.86 -1.41
CA GLU A 263 -10.90 -5.23 -1.23
C GLU A 263 -10.50 -5.54 0.21
N ALA A 264 -9.82 -4.61 0.87
CA ALA A 264 -9.46 -4.76 2.28
C ALA A 264 -10.72 -4.95 3.15
N MET A 265 -11.75 -4.13 2.94
CA MET A 265 -13.02 -4.26 3.66
C MET A 265 -13.74 -5.56 3.32
N ALA A 266 -13.75 -5.97 2.04
CA ALA A 266 -14.34 -7.23 1.64
C ALA A 266 -13.67 -8.43 2.32
N SER A 267 -12.33 -8.45 2.38
CA SER A 267 -11.58 -9.51 3.08
C SER A 267 -11.81 -9.53 4.59
N VAL A 268 -12.00 -8.36 5.22
CA VAL A 268 -12.32 -8.25 6.65
C VAL A 268 -13.74 -8.73 6.92
N TYR A 269 -14.73 -8.34 6.10
CA TYR A 269 -16.13 -8.73 6.27
C TYR A 269 -16.45 -10.14 5.83
N ASP A 270 -15.59 -10.79 5.09
CA ASP A 270 -15.76 -12.18 4.64
C ASP A 270 -15.72 -13.19 5.81
N GLY A 271 -15.97 -12.67 6.95
CA GLY A 271 -16.55 -13.29 8.11
C GLY A 271 -15.88 -14.56 8.61
N SER A 272 -14.63 -14.49 9.09
CA SER A 272 -14.28 -15.44 10.15
C SER A 272 -14.93 -14.98 11.46
N ASP A 273 -15.47 -15.93 12.23
CA ASP A 273 -15.98 -15.65 13.59
C ASP A 273 -14.87 -15.06 14.48
N ALA A 274 -13.60 -15.33 14.17
CA ALA A 274 -12.44 -14.77 14.86
C ALA A 274 -12.42 -13.23 14.84
N VAL A 275 -12.79 -12.58 13.73
CA VAL A 275 -12.87 -11.11 13.65
C VAL A 275 -14.03 -10.57 14.49
N LYS A 276 -15.15 -11.31 14.54
CA LYS A 276 -16.32 -10.93 15.36
C LYS A 276 -16.04 -10.99 16.85
N ASP A 277 -15.17 -11.90 17.27
CA ASP A 277 -14.80 -12.12 18.67
C ASP A 277 -13.51 -11.38 19.06
N THR A 278 -12.80 -10.76 18.12
CA THR A 278 -11.58 -10.00 18.41
C THR A 278 -11.94 -8.76 19.25
N LYS A 279 -11.37 -8.72 20.46
CA LYS A 279 -11.48 -7.56 21.37
C LYS A 279 -10.14 -6.82 21.37
N VAL A 280 -10.14 -5.59 20.89
CA VAL A 280 -8.98 -4.72 21.02
C VAL A 280 -9.05 -4.01 22.37
N ILE A 281 -8.07 -4.23 23.23
CA ILE A 281 -7.94 -3.54 24.53
C ILE A 281 -6.83 -2.52 24.40
N VAL A 282 -7.18 -1.24 24.44
CA VAL A 282 -6.20 -0.15 24.48
C VAL A 282 -6.00 0.26 25.95
N MET A 283 -4.77 0.11 26.45
CA MET A 283 -4.39 0.61 27.77
C MET A 283 -3.51 1.85 27.61
N SER A 284 -3.91 2.95 28.22
CA SER A 284 -3.09 4.16 28.30
C SER A 284 -2.76 4.48 29.76
N LYS A 285 -1.49 4.81 30.03
CA LYS A 285 -1.04 5.30 31.32
C LYS A 285 -0.53 6.73 31.17
N ARG A 286 -1.13 7.67 31.89
CA ARG A 286 -0.66 9.05 31.97
C ARG A 286 0.03 9.25 33.32
N TYR A 287 1.19 9.87 33.30
CA TYR A 287 1.91 10.27 34.49
C TYR A 287 2.65 11.58 34.21
N VAL A 288 2.89 12.36 35.28
CA VAL A 288 3.63 13.60 35.20
C VAL A 288 5.02 13.33 35.76
N LYS A 289 6.04 13.83 35.06
CA LYS A 289 7.44 13.80 35.51
C LYS A 289 7.98 15.21 35.54
N PRO A 290 9.00 15.50 36.41
CA PRO A 290 9.82 16.69 36.26
C PRO A 290 10.38 16.78 34.84
N PHE A 291 10.54 18.00 34.33
CA PHE A 291 10.89 18.24 32.95
C PHE A 291 12.28 17.71 32.59
N ASP A 292 13.23 17.83 33.52
CA ASP A 292 14.61 17.34 33.44
C ASP A 292 14.73 15.79 33.50
N GLU A 293 13.67 15.10 33.91
CA GLU A 293 13.60 13.63 33.91
C GLU A 293 13.00 13.03 32.63
N ILE A 294 12.58 13.85 31.66
CA ILE A 294 12.00 13.38 30.41
C ILE A 294 13.11 12.75 29.56
N LYS A 295 12.95 11.48 29.28
CA LYS A 295 13.84 10.71 28.39
C LYS A 295 13.19 10.52 27.02
N SER A 296 14.04 10.42 26.01
CA SER A 296 13.57 10.03 24.67
C SER A 296 12.82 8.70 24.73
N ALA A 297 11.64 8.69 24.13
CA ALA A 297 10.78 7.53 24.04
C ALA A 297 9.98 7.58 22.75
N GLY A 298 9.62 6.42 22.20
CA GLY A 298 8.84 6.38 20.97
C GLY A 298 8.24 5.01 20.71
N ASN A 299 7.16 5.03 19.94
CA ASN A 299 6.49 3.88 19.35
C ASN A 299 6.18 4.23 17.90
N GLY A 300 6.76 3.50 16.94
CA GLY A 300 6.61 3.73 15.50
C GLY A 300 7.30 4.99 14.96
N PHE A 301 7.77 5.88 15.83
CA PHE A 301 8.55 7.06 15.50
C PHE A 301 9.79 7.19 16.40
N LYS A 302 10.76 7.95 15.89
CA LYS A 302 11.85 8.51 16.70
C LYS A 302 12.01 9.97 16.32
N VAL A 303 12.33 10.83 17.29
CA VAL A 303 12.64 12.23 17.07
C VAL A 303 13.86 12.62 17.89
N ASP A 304 14.73 13.45 17.29
CA ASP A 304 15.94 13.99 17.90
C ASP A 304 16.05 15.46 17.48
N ALA A 305 16.10 16.36 18.45
CA ALA A 305 16.23 17.80 18.22
C ALA A 305 17.64 18.26 18.61
N ARG A 306 18.34 18.92 17.68
CA ARG A 306 19.67 19.47 17.90
C ARG A 306 19.72 20.91 17.48
N TYR A 307 20.51 21.71 18.21
CA TYR A 307 20.69 23.11 17.97
C TYR A 307 22.14 23.38 17.56
N TYR A 308 22.33 24.20 16.54
CA TYR A 308 23.64 24.55 16.00
C TYR A 308 23.80 26.04 15.92
N ARG A 309 24.95 26.54 16.40
CA ARG A 309 25.41 27.91 16.17
C ARG A 309 25.99 27.99 14.75
N GLU A 310 25.63 29.04 14.01
CA GLU A 310 26.28 29.34 12.73
C GLU A 310 27.43 30.31 12.96
N VAL A 311 28.64 29.85 12.67
CA VAL A 311 29.87 30.68 12.78
C VAL A 311 30.26 31.11 11.38
N ALA A 312 30.42 32.41 11.16
CA ALA A 312 30.83 32.94 9.87
C ALA A 312 32.26 32.46 9.54
N ALA A 313 32.42 31.84 8.39
CA ALA A 313 33.72 31.48 7.85
C ALA A 313 34.05 32.38 6.67
N GLU A 314 35.26 32.97 6.65
CA GLU A 314 35.69 33.83 5.54
C GLU A 314 35.72 33.07 4.21
N GLY A 315 34.86 33.45 3.26
CA GLY A 315 34.84 32.93 1.89
C GLY A 315 34.21 31.53 1.70
N SER A 316 33.55 30.99 2.71
CA SER A 316 32.83 29.70 2.66
C SER A 316 31.42 29.78 3.29
N GLU A 317 30.62 28.72 3.14
CA GLU A 317 29.37 28.61 3.87
C GLU A 317 29.63 28.65 5.41
N PRO A 318 28.72 29.21 6.21
CA PRO A 318 28.85 29.24 7.68
C PRO A 318 29.08 27.84 8.25
N GLU A 319 30.03 27.71 9.15
CA GLU A 319 30.26 26.46 9.86
C GLU A 319 29.19 26.29 10.95
N ARG A 320 28.65 25.08 11.10
CA ARG A 320 27.67 24.73 12.12
C ARG A 320 28.33 24.02 13.29
N VAL A 321 28.30 24.63 14.44
CA VAL A 321 28.82 24.06 15.70
C VAL A 321 27.64 23.66 16.58
N GLU A 322 27.56 22.40 16.98
CA GLU A 322 26.50 21.90 17.86
C GLU A 322 26.57 22.54 19.24
N LEU A 323 25.43 23.07 19.67
CA LEU A 323 25.29 23.65 21.01
C LEU A 323 25.18 22.54 22.06
N LYS A 324 25.87 22.74 23.16
CA LYS A 324 25.87 21.85 24.34
C LYS A 324 25.30 22.56 25.56
N GLU A 325 24.89 21.78 26.55
CA GLU A 325 24.43 22.30 27.80
C GLU A 325 25.52 23.23 28.45
N GLY A 326 25.09 24.43 28.83
CA GLY A 326 25.96 25.43 29.40
C GLY A 326 26.63 26.36 28.37
N ASP A 327 26.42 26.21 27.10
CA ASP A 327 26.91 27.15 26.08
C ASP A 327 26.19 28.48 26.20
N VAL A 328 26.94 29.58 26.07
CA VAL A 328 26.41 30.94 26.13
C VAL A 328 26.23 31.48 24.71
N LEU A 329 25.04 32.04 24.48
CA LEU A 329 24.65 32.69 23.24
C LEU A 329 24.57 34.21 23.42
N SER A 330 24.87 34.95 22.38
CA SER A 330 24.75 36.40 22.34
C SER A 330 23.39 36.85 21.77
N MET A 331 22.91 38.00 22.21
CA MET A 331 21.71 38.63 21.61
C MET A 331 21.90 38.85 20.10
N GLY A 332 20.89 38.45 19.31
CA GLY A 332 20.92 38.54 17.87
C GLY A 332 21.67 37.39 17.19
N GLU A 333 22.25 36.46 17.93
CA GLU A 333 22.95 35.30 17.40
C GLU A 333 21.97 34.37 16.67
N ARG A 334 22.45 33.77 15.56
CA ARG A 334 21.68 32.87 14.73
C ARG A 334 21.93 31.43 15.11
N VAL A 335 20.85 30.70 15.36
CA VAL A 335 20.85 29.31 15.75
C VAL A 335 20.00 28.52 14.75
N VAL A 336 20.48 27.37 14.31
CA VAL A 336 19.73 26.45 13.47
C VAL A 336 19.30 25.25 14.31
N ALA A 337 18.00 25.10 14.48
CA ALA A 337 17.42 23.90 15.06
C ALA A 337 17.21 22.84 13.95
N VAL A 338 17.67 21.63 14.19
CA VAL A 338 17.56 20.49 13.28
C VAL A 338 16.76 19.40 13.96
N TYR A 339 15.60 19.10 13.43
CA TYR A 339 14.70 18.03 13.90
C TYR A 339 14.85 16.83 13.01
N SER A 340 15.54 15.80 13.50
CA SER A 340 15.66 14.52 12.83
C SER A 340 14.52 13.62 13.26
N VAL A 341 13.71 13.19 12.31
CA VAL A 341 12.57 12.30 12.55
C VAL A 341 12.71 11.04 11.72
N TRP A 342 12.35 9.93 12.30
CA TRP A 342 12.32 8.64 11.63
C TRP A 342 11.00 7.94 11.91
N SER A 343 10.42 7.30 10.88
CA SER A 343 9.21 6.47 10.98
C SER A 343 9.50 5.06 10.51
N GLU A 344 8.92 4.08 11.19
CA GLU A 344 9.01 2.65 10.82
C GLU A 344 8.22 2.32 9.58
N GLU A 345 7.18 3.11 9.29
CA GLU A 345 6.26 2.92 8.17
C GLU A 345 5.79 4.26 7.62
N ASN A 346 5.19 4.26 6.43
CA ASN A 346 4.46 5.43 5.94
C ASN A 346 3.27 5.71 6.87
N ARG A 347 3.16 6.94 7.35
CA ARG A 347 2.08 7.35 8.26
C ARG A 347 1.40 8.61 7.76
N SER A 348 0.09 8.62 7.86
CA SER A 348 -0.73 9.78 7.46
C SER A 348 -1.09 10.63 8.67
N PHE A 349 -1.37 11.93 8.40
CA PHE A 349 -1.82 12.91 9.40
C PHE A 349 -0.90 13.00 10.61
N VAL A 350 0.38 13.27 10.34
CA VAL A 350 1.41 13.37 11.36
C VAL A 350 1.58 14.83 11.80
N ARG A 351 1.65 15.06 13.11
CA ARG A 351 1.98 16.34 13.70
C ARG A 351 3.35 16.25 14.37
N LEU A 352 4.29 17.11 13.95
CA LEU A 352 5.52 17.37 14.69
C LEU A 352 5.36 18.71 15.43
N SER A 353 5.47 18.67 16.75
CA SER A 353 5.43 19.83 17.64
C SER A 353 6.82 20.10 18.18
N VAL A 354 7.35 21.26 17.86
CA VAL A 354 8.69 21.69 18.31
C VAL A 354 8.57 22.98 19.11
N PRO A 355 8.43 22.86 20.44
CA PRO A 355 8.43 24.02 21.30
C PRO A 355 9.80 24.71 21.26
N ARG A 356 9.84 26.02 21.56
CA ARG A 356 11.07 26.82 21.56
C ARG A 356 11.41 27.33 22.95
N PRO A 357 12.69 27.36 23.32
CA PRO A 357 13.14 28.20 24.44
C PRO A 357 12.64 29.62 24.27
N ALA A 358 12.22 30.25 25.36
CA ALA A 358 11.61 31.58 25.30
C ALA A 358 12.56 32.68 24.77
N CYS A 359 13.88 32.45 24.81
CA CYS A 359 14.87 33.33 24.20
C CYS A 359 14.91 33.30 22.67
N PHE A 360 14.27 32.32 22.02
CA PHE A 360 14.36 32.17 20.58
C PHE A 360 13.12 32.68 19.84
N ARG A 361 13.36 33.34 18.71
CA ARG A 361 12.35 33.68 17.72
C ARG A 361 12.71 33.09 16.38
N PRO A 362 11.72 32.50 15.63
CA PRO A 362 11.98 31.98 14.33
C PRO A 362 12.23 33.13 13.32
N GLU A 363 13.18 32.91 12.41
CA GLU A 363 13.45 33.84 11.31
C GLU A 363 12.21 34.01 10.43
N LYS A 364 11.58 32.90 10.07
CA LYS A 364 10.31 32.89 9.31
C LYS A 364 9.15 32.87 10.30
N GLN A 365 8.52 34.02 10.50
CA GLN A 365 7.43 34.17 11.48
C GLN A 365 6.04 33.87 10.91
N LEU A 366 5.90 33.81 9.59
CA LEU A 366 4.62 33.51 8.94
C LEU A 366 4.41 32.01 8.79
N SER A 367 3.19 31.58 9.06
CA SER A 367 2.74 30.22 8.75
C SER A 367 2.61 30.01 7.25
N GLY A 368 2.80 28.78 6.79
CA GLY A 368 2.69 28.45 5.37
C GLY A 368 3.29 27.09 5.04
N TRP A 369 3.22 26.70 3.80
CA TRP A 369 3.78 25.46 3.33
C TRP A 369 5.32 25.47 3.34
N ALA A 370 5.91 24.38 3.80
CA ALA A 370 7.35 24.19 3.93
C ALA A 370 7.72 22.74 3.59
N GLY A 371 8.98 22.51 3.25
CA GLY A 371 9.49 21.17 2.96
C GLY A 371 9.41 20.81 1.46
N GLY A 372 9.52 19.51 1.16
CA GLY A 372 9.60 19.01 -0.21
C GLY A 372 10.97 19.19 -0.86
N TRP A 373 12.02 19.45 -0.09
CA TRP A 373 13.37 19.69 -0.61
C TRP A 373 14.20 18.41 -0.56
N PHE A 374 14.83 18.08 -1.69
CA PHE A 374 15.89 17.10 -1.74
C PHE A 374 17.23 17.82 -1.54
N ARG A 375 17.90 17.56 -0.43
CA ARG A 375 19.26 18.05 -0.21
C ARG A 375 20.25 16.91 -0.37
N PRO A 376 21.18 16.97 -1.33
CA PRO A 376 22.23 15.97 -1.41
C PRO A 376 23.13 16.12 -0.17
N LEU A 377 23.23 15.07 0.64
CA LEU A 377 24.24 14.96 1.67
C LEU A 377 25.54 14.46 1.03
N ALA A 378 26.68 14.87 1.57
CA ALA A 378 27.98 14.29 1.19
C ALA A 378 27.88 12.75 1.30
N TYR A 379 28.25 12.03 0.24
CA TYR A 379 28.11 10.58 0.07
C TYR A 379 26.82 10.07 -0.60
N GLY A 380 26.03 10.92 -1.27
CA GLY A 380 24.89 10.45 -2.07
C GLY A 380 23.65 10.05 -1.27
N ILE A 381 23.62 10.31 0.03
CA ILE A 381 22.44 10.12 0.88
C ILE A 381 21.59 11.38 0.77
N TYR A 382 20.34 11.22 0.39
CA TYR A 382 19.36 12.32 0.32
C TYR A 382 18.59 12.40 1.64
N ALA A 383 18.64 13.57 2.31
CA ALA A 383 17.70 13.88 3.37
C ALA A 383 16.41 14.36 2.72
N VAL A 384 15.33 13.66 2.93
CA VAL A 384 13.99 14.05 2.49
C VAL A 384 13.38 14.89 3.59
N SER A 385 13.04 16.15 3.30
CA SER A 385 12.17 16.93 4.16
C SER A 385 10.72 16.71 3.71
N PRO A 386 9.83 16.19 4.57
CA PRO A 386 8.45 15.98 4.20
C PRO A 386 7.78 17.31 3.86
N TYR A 387 6.83 17.29 2.92
CA TYR A 387 6.00 18.44 2.63
C TYR A 387 5.02 18.66 3.78
N ALA A 388 5.07 19.82 4.40
CA ALA A 388 4.33 20.11 5.62
C ALA A 388 3.72 21.51 5.60
N TYR A 389 2.55 21.67 6.20
CA TYR A 389 2.07 22.99 6.58
C TYR A 389 2.71 23.38 7.92
N ARG A 390 3.53 24.42 7.89
CA ARG A 390 4.21 24.97 9.07
C ARG A 390 3.33 26.04 9.71
N GLU A 391 2.92 25.82 10.95
CA GLU A 391 2.16 26.77 11.76
C GLU A 391 3.04 27.32 12.86
N VAL A 392 3.31 28.64 12.83
CA VAL A 392 4.15 29.32 13.80
C VAL A 392 3.28 29.87 14.92
N LYS A 393 3.52 29.43 16.17
CA LYS A 393 2.91 29.93 17.40
C LYS A 393 3.94 30.68 18.23
N ALA A 394 3.48 31.34 19.28
CA ALA A 394 4.35 32.13 20.15
C ALA A 394 5.45 31.29 20.84
N ASP A 395 5.09 30.08 21.25
CA ASP A 395 5.92 29.18 22.07
C ASP A 395 6.48 27.97 21.28
N ARG A 396 5.95 27.71 20.09
CA ARG A 396 6.31 26.52 19.31
C ARG A 396 6.07 26.69 17.82
N THR A 397 6.64 25.80 17.03
CA THR A 397 6.25 25.57 15.64
C THR A 397 5.60 24.20 15.53
N LEU A 398 4.50 24.11 14.80
CA LEU A 398 3.82 22.87 14.45
C LEU A 398 4.04 22.60 12.96
N TYR A 399 4.36 21.36 12.64
CA TYR A 399 4.42 20.87 11.27
C TYR A 399 3.31 19.82 11.08
N TRP A 400 2.38 20.13 10.20
CA TRP A 400 1.26 19.27 9.84
C TRP A 400 1.62 18.57 8.53
N ILE A 401 1.76 17.25 8.56
CA ILE A 401 2.31 16.44 7.49
C ILE A 401 1.24 15.44 7.10
N ASP A 402 0.73 15.55 5.86
CA ASP A 402 -0.32 14.65 5.37
C ASP A 402 0.19 13.21 5.24
N VAL A 403 1.38 13.03 4.66
CA VAL A 403 2.03 11.73 4.53
C VAL A 403 3.49 11.86 4.96
N PHE A 404 3.85 11.13 6.00
CA PHE A 404 5.24 11.00 6.48
C PHE A 404 5.81 9.68 5.96
N PRO A 405 6.94 9.69 5.22
CA PRO A 405 7.50 8.48 4.61
C PRO A 405 8.18 7.57 5.65
N GLU A 406 8.24 6.27 5.30
CA GLU A 406 9.07 5.27 5.99
C GLU A 406 10.55 5.57 5.75
N GLU A 407 11.11 6.53 6.42
CA GLU A 407 12.54 6.82 6.37
C GLU A 407 12.93 7.91 7.36
N LYS A 408 14.22 8.24 7.38
CA LYS A 408 14.73 9.37 8.13
C LYS A 408 14.51 10.67 7.37
N SER A 409 13.78 11.58 7.98
CA SER A 409 13.56 12.94 7.47
C SER A 409 14.22 13.96 8.39
N SER A 410 14.57 15.12 7.84
CA SER A 410 15.13 16.23 8.59
C SER A 410 14.40 17.53 8.28
N ILE A 411 14.02 18.26 9.32
CA ILE A 411 13.39 19.58 9.22
C ILE A 411 14.30 20.57 9.93
N GLU A 412 14.61 21.69 9.28
CA GLU A 412 15.45 22.75 9.83
C GLU A 412 14.63 24.03 10.08
N GLU A 413 14.86 24.67 11.22
CA GLU A 413 14.32 25.97 11.55
C GLU A 413 15.42 26.93 12.01
N THR A 414 15.53 28.09 11.37
CA THR A 414 16.45 29.14 11.78
C THR A 414 15.80 30.02 12.84
N LEU A 415 16.52 30.25 13.93
CA LEU A 415 16.11 30.98 15.12
C LEU A 415 17.09 32.11 15.41
N PHE A 416 16.61 33.18 16.07
CA PHE A 416 17.43 34.25 16.60
C PHE A 416 17.28 34.38 18.13
N VAL A 417 18.36 34.61 18.81
CA VAL A 417 18.38 34.93 20.24
C VAL A 417 17.84 36.34 20.48
N THR A 418 16.77 36.45 21.28
CA THR A 418 16.07 37.74 21.49
C THR A 418 15.91 38.14 22.95
N GLN A 419 16.32 37.30 23.89
CA GLN A 419 16.20 37.56 25.31
C GLN A 419 17.42 37.02 26.07
N GLU A 420 17.80 37.74 27.13
CA GLU A 420 18.83 37.31 28.07
C GLU A 420 18.21 36.50 29.22
N GLY A 421 18.90 35.49 29.68
CA GLY A 421 18.49 34.63 30.78
C GLY A 421 18.99 33.19 30.60
N CYS A 422 18.55 32.30 31.48
CA CYS A 422 18.78 30.87 31.35
C CYS A 422 17.44 30.20 31.01
N PHE A 423 17.41 29.47 29.91
CA PHE A 423 16.19 28.90 29.36
C PHE A 423 16.37 27.40 29.09
N SER A 424 15.40 26.61 29.52
CA SER A 424 15.39 25.17 29.22
C SER A 424 15.06 24.92 27.78
N ALA A 425 15.77 23.99 27.15
CA ALA A 425 15.43 23.44 25.83
C ALA A 425 14.20 22.53 25.97
N PRO A 426 13.10 22.87 25.33
CA PRO A 426 11.89 22.05 25.44
C PRO A 426 12.00 20.77 24.62
N VAL A 427 11.10 19.81 24.90
CA VAL A 427 11.04 18.49 24.28
C VAL A 427 10.23 18.56 22.98
N ALA A 428 10.80 18.08 21.88
CA ALA A 428 10.09 17.91 20.63
C ALA A 428 9.21 16.64 20.67
N GLU A 429 8.06 16.71 20.07
CA GLU A 429 7.08 15.61 20.03
C GLU A 429 6.55 15.39 18.64
N ILE A 430 6.42 14.13 18.25
CA ILE A 430 5.75 13.71 17.01
C ILE A 430 4.66 12.71 17.32
N GLU A 431 3.55 12.81 16.63
CA GLU A 431 2.45 11.86 16.77
C GLU A 431 1.64 11.72 15.49
N SER A 432 1.02 10.56 15.28
CA SER A 432 -0.04 10.37 14.33
C SER A 432 -1.37 10.80 14.98
N LEU A 433 -2.08 11.76 14.38
CA LEU A 433 -3.24 12.40 15.00
C LEU A 433 -4.41 11.44 15.24
N TYR A 434 -4.60 10.51 14.33
CA TYR A 434 -5.70 9.54 14.38
C TYR A 434 -5.30 8.22 15.03
N ALA A 435 -3.99 8.00 15.22
CA ALA A 435 -3.42 6.84 15.92
C ALA A 435 -2.40 7.30 16.97
N PRO A 436 -2.83 7.98 18.05
CA PRO A 436 -1.94 8.70 18.99
C PRO A 436 -1.04 7.79 19.82
N HIS A 437 -1.18 6.49 19.75
CA HIS A 437 -0.22 5.54 20.31
C HIS A 437 1.07 5.44 19.48
N TYR A 438 1.04 5.82 18.18
CA TYR A 438 2.23 6.07 17.39
C TYR A 438 2.70 7.48 17.62
N ARG A 439 3.67 7.61 18.51
CA ARG A 439 4.25 8.90 18.91
C ARG A 439 5.67 8.72 19.41
N ALA A 440 6.41 9.79 19.39
CA ALA A 440 7.73 9.85 20.03
C ALA A 440 7.97 11.25 20.61
N ASN A 441 8.86 11.29 21.57
CA ASN A 441 9.46 12.51 22.08
C ASN A 441 10.98 12.35 22.13
N ASP A 442 11.71 13.43 21.97
CA ASP A 442 13.11 13.47 22.36
C ASP A 442 13.26 13.57 23.88
N GLY A 443 14.47 13.48 24.37
CA GLY A 443 14.76 13.70 25.78
C GLY A 443 14.94 15.20 26.09
N PHE A 444 15.04 15.53 27.37
CA PHE A 444 15.48 16.84 27.82
C PHE A 444 16.93 17.08 27.35
N ASN A 445 17.14 18.14 26.58
CA ASN A 445 18.43 18.48 25.95
C ASN A 445 19.22 19.56 26.69
N GLY A 446 18.91 19.81 27.98
CA GLY A 446 19.62 20.79 28.81
C GLY A 446 19.03 22.19 28.79
N SER A 447 19.83 23.16 29.20
CA SER A 447 19.46 24.57 29.27
C SER A 447 20.43 25.43 28.46
N VAL A 448 19.91 26.46 27.84
CA VAL A 448 20.67 27.46 27.07
C VAL A 448 20.63 28.80 27.75
#